data_7d6fb2b967d21f7b1ef6171863c78cc3
#
_entry.id   7d6fb2b967d21f7b1ef6171863c78cc3
#
_cell.length_a   1.000
_cell.length_b   1.000
_cell.length_c   1.000
_cell.angle_alpha   90.00
_cell.angle_beta   90.00
_cell.angle_gamma   90.00
#
_symmetry.space_group_name_H-M   'P 1'
#
loop_
_entity.id
_entity.type
_entity.pdbx_description
1 polymer ?
#
loop_
_entity_poly.entity_id
_entity_poly.type
_entity_poly.pdbx_seq_one_letter_code
_entity_poly.pdbx_strand_id
1 'polypeptide(L)'
;MPTIAELAERYSARLAGDGKAQVSSFAPLNQAGAGQLAFLANPLYRNEAAVSKAAGLIVSEADYDFLVATDGGQQRSFLIHKNPYALFARIAQEFAKHATPQYQPGIHPTAVIEAGAEISDSAHVGPLCVVGKGAKIGARAVLVSQVHVGENVTIGDDTLLYSNVT
;
A
#
# COMPACT_ATOMS: atom_id res chain seq x y z
N MET A 1 -0.53 14.24 -4.29
CA MET A 1 -0.04 13.76 -2.97
C MET A 1 -0.91 14.40 -1.91
N PRO A 2 -1.54 13.64 -1.03
CA PRO A 2 -2.37 14.20 0.04
C PRO A 2 -1.51 14.88 1.09
N THR A 3 -2.08 15.85 1.78
CA THR A 3 -1.53 16.41 3.01
C THR A 3 -1.88 15.52 4.21
N ILE A 4 -1.14 15.66 5.29
CA ILE A 4 -1.44 14.94 6.54
C ILE A 4 -2.83 15.33 7.07
N ALA A 5 -3.24 16.58 6.90
CA ALA A 5 -4.58 17.04 7.29
C ALA A 5 -5.68 16.35 6.49
N GLU A 6 -5.53 16.22 5.17
CA GLU A 6 -6.48 15.48 4.32
C GLU A 6 -6.58 14.00 4.70
N LEU A 7 -5.46 13.38 5.07
CA LEU A 7 -5.47 12.00 5.57
C LEU A 7 -6.17 11.89 6.93
N ALA A 8 -5.96 12.85 7.84
CA ALA A 8 -6.63 12.89 9.12
C ALA A 8 -8.16 12.93 8.96
N GLU A 9 -8.65 13.81 8.10
CA GLU A 9 -10.07 13.94 7.79
C GLU A 9 -10.64 12.67 7.16
N ARG A 10 -9.99 12.18 6.10
CA ARG A 10 -10.43 11.01 5.32
C ARG A 10 -10.54 9.74 6.15
N TYR A 11 -9.62 9.55 7.08
CA TYR A 11 -9.56 8.35 7.91
C TYR A 11 -10.05 8.55 9.35
N SER A 12 -10.68 9.69 9.64
CA SER A 12 -11.22 10.03 10.96
C SER A 12 -10.17 9.90 12.09
N ALA A 13 -8.94 10.33 11.80
CA ALA A 13 -7.87 10.41 12.78
C ALA A 13 -7.81 11.83 13.37
N ARG A 14 -7.47 11.95 14.66
CA ARG A 14 -7.22 13.26 15.26
C ARG A 14 -5.87 13.80 14.79
N LEU A 15 -5.88 14.99 14.21
CA LEU A 15 -4.66 15.71 13.84
C LEU A 15 -4.13 16.52 15.03
N ALA A 16 -2.82 16.41 15.29
CA ALA A 16 -2.08 17.37 16.10
C ALA A 16 -0.88 17.86 15.29
N GLY A 17 -0.58 19.16 15.36
CA GLY A 17 0.38 19.84 14.48
C GLY A 17 -0.28 20.51 13.27
N ASP A 18 0.50 21.08 12.35
CA ASP A 18 -0.05 21.90 11.26
C ASP A 18 -0.65 21.11 10.09
N GLY A 19 -0.26 19.86 9.93
CA GLY A 19 -0.80 18.93 8.93
C GLY A 19 -0.57 19.29 7.45
N LYS A 20 0.18 20.35 7.15
CA LYS A 20 0.34 20.86 5.77
C LYS A 20 1.29 20.03 4.89
N ALA A 21 2.16 19.26 5.53
CA ALA A 21 3.13 18.46 4.80
C ALA A 21 2.44 17.46 3.86
N GLN A 22 2.89 17.42 2.61
CA GLN A 22 2.47 16.43 1.63
C GLN A 22 3.24 15.14 1.85
N VAL A 23 2.54 14.00 1.76
CA VAL A 23 3.13 12.68 2.00
C VAL A 23 2.72 11.71 0.89
N SER A 24 3.63 10.78 0.56
CA SER A 24 3.40 9.83 -0.54
C SER A 24 3.81 8.40 -0.22
N SER A 25 4.50 8.19 0.88
CA SER A 25 5.01 6.86 1.26
C SER A 25 5.20 6.73 2.76
N PHE A 26 5.46 5.51 3.18
CA PHE A 26 5.89 5.17 4.53
C PHE A 26 7.37 4.81 4.56
N ALA A 27 7.99 5.04 5.71
CA ALA A 27 9.33 4.53 6.00
C ALA A 27 9.43 4.13 7.48
N PRO A 28 10.40 3.28 7.85
CA PRO A 28 10.71 2.98 9.24
C PRO A 28 11.02 4.27 10.04
N LEU A 29 10.73 4.25 11.33
CA LEU A 29 10.89 5.42 12.23
C LEU A 29 12.26 6.09 12.12
N ASN A 30 13.31 5.30 12.02
CA ASN A 30 14.71 5.75 11.96
C ASN A 30 15.19 6.15 10.55
N GLN A 31 14.40 5.92 9.51
CA GLN A 31 14.74 6.22 8.11
C GLN A 31 13.82 7.24 7.46
N ALA A 32 12.66 7.48 8.06
CA ALA A 32 11.66 8.38 7.51
C ALA A 32 12.17 9.82 7.44
N GLY A 33 11.82 10.49 6.34
CA GLY A 33 12.17 11.88 6.06
C GLY A 33 10.97 12.74 5.67
N ALA A 34 11.26 13.95 5.19
CA ALA A 34 10.25 14.86 4.67
C ALA A 34 9.46 14.20 3.52
N GLY A 35 8.13 14.27 3.57
CA GLY A 35 7.24 13.62 2.60
C GLY A 35 6.90 12.16 2.92
N GLN A 36 7.38 11.62 4.01
CA GLN A 36 7.08 10.26 4.46
C GLN A 36 6.37 10.24 5.80
N LEU A 37 5.45 9.28 5.95
CA LEU A 37 4.85 8.94 7.22
C LEU A 37 5.62 7.78 7.88
N ALA A 38 5.62 7.78 9.21
CA ALA A 38 5.98 6.58 9.97
C ALA A 38 4.88 6.27 10.99
N PHE A 39 4.89 5.09 11.56
CA PHE A 39 3.88 4.71 12.56
C PHE A 39 4.53 4.06 13.77
N LEU A 40 3.92 4.28 14.94
CA LEU A 40 4.30 3.67 16.20
C LEU A 40 3.12 2.82 16.69
N ALA A 41 3.27 1.50 16.63
CA ALA A 41 2.29 0.56 17.16
C ALA A 41 2.79 -0.20 18.39
N ASN A 42 4.11 -0.18 18.65
CA ASN A 42 4.72 -0.84 19.78
C ASN A 42 5.47 0.18 20.65
N PRO A 43 5.10 0.35 21.93
CA PRO A 43 5.73 1.31 22.84
C PRO A 43 7.25 1.16 23.02
N LEU A 44 7.82 -0.01 22.72
CA LEU A 44 9.27 -0.24 22.76
C LEU A 44 10.04 0.68 21.81
N TYR A 45 9.41 1.17 20.74
CA TYR A 45 10.03 2.05 19.74
C TYR A 45 9.76 3.55 19.98
N ARG A 46 9.26 3.93 21.15
CA ARG A 46 8.99 5.34 21.50
C ARG A 46 10.23 6.23 21.36
N ASN A 47 11.38 5.73 21.77
CA ASN A 47 12.64 6.49 21.65
C ASN A 47 13.04 6.71 20.17
N GLU A 48 12.83 5.75 19.32
CA GLU A 48 13.05 5.91 17.87
C GLU A 48 12.04 6.88 17.27
N ALA A 49 10.78 6.80 17.68
CA ALA A 49 9.75 7.71 17.24
C ALA A 49 10.05 9.15 17.68
N ALA A 50 10.60 9.35 18.87
CA ALA A 50 10.97 10.67 19.40
C ALA A 50 12.02 11.38 18.53
N VAL A 51 12.96 10.68 17.93
CA VAL A 51 14.01 11.24 17.08
C VAL A 51 13.74 11.10 15.58
N SER A 52 12.61 10.54 15.18
CA SER A 52 12.24 10.35 13.78
C SER A 52 12.13 11.68 13.05
N LYS A 53 12.56 11.72 11.80
CA LYS A 53 12.45 12.86 10.88
C LYS A 53 11.25 12.75 9.92
N ALA A 54 10.32 11.83 10.20
CA ALA A 54 9.11 11.68 9.43
C ALA A 54 8.31 13.00 9.36
N ALA A 55 7.69 13.28 8.24
CA ALA A 55 6.79 14.43 8.08
C ALA A 55 5.58 14.33 9.03
N GLY A 56 5.16 13.11 9.36
CA GLY A 56 4.12 12.85 10.34
C GLY A 56 4.21 11.45 10.93
N LEU A 57 3.70 11.31 12.14
CA LEU A 57 3.67 10.05 12.88
C LEU A 57 2.23 9.59 13.12
N ILE A 58 1.95 8.33 12.83
CA ILE A 58 0.71 7.66 13.22
C ILE A 58 0.94 7.03 14.60
N VAL A 59 0.14 7.43 15.58
CA VAL A 59 0.33 7.03 16.98
C VAL A 59 -1.00 6.73 17.68
N SER A 60 -0.93 6.05 18.83
CA SER A 60 -2.03 6.00 19.79
C SER A 60 -2.08 7.28 20.64
N GLU A 61 -3.17 7.52 21.37
CA GLU A 61 -3.28 8.64 22.31
C GLU A 61 -2.18 8.58 23.38
N ALA A 62 -1.96 7.41 23.96
CA ALA A 62 -0.93 7.22 25.00
C ALA A 62 0.50 7.41 24.48
N ASP A 63 0.76 7.07 23.22
CA ASP A 63 2.06 7.30 22.59
C ASP A 63 2.25 8.77 22.21
N TYR A 64 1.17 9.44 21.79
CA TYR A 64 1.18 10.87 21.54
C TYR A 64 1.54 11.65 22.81
N ASP A 65 0.86 11.38 23.95
CA ASP A 65 1.12 12.04 25.23
C ASP A 65 2.59 11.84 25.66
N PHE A 66 3.12 10.64 25.50
CA PHE A 66 4.52 10.33 25.80
C PHE A 66 5.47 11.14 24.91
N LEU A 67 5.23 11.18 23.60
CA LEU A 67 6.11 11.86 22.64
C LEU A 67 6.10 13.37 22.84
N VAL A 68 4.95 13.99 23.09
CA VAL A 68 4.85 15.42 23.36
C VAL A 68 5.58 15.79 24.64
N ALA A 69 5.49 14.96 25.68
CA ALA A 69 6.20 15.20 26.94
C ALA A 69 7.73 15.06 26.79
N THR A 70 8.21 14.26 25.82
CA THR A 70 9.63 13.95 25.63
C THR A 70 10.28 14.83 24.56
N ASP A 71 9.52 15.30 23.58
CA ASP A 71 10.01 15.91 22.33
C ASP A 71 10.43 17.37 22.45
N GLY A 72 10.32 17.98 23.63
CA GLY A 72 10.77 19.35 23.87
C GLY A 72 10.10 20.42 22.99
N GLY A 73 8.93 20.12 22.40
CA GLY A 73 8.16 21.06 21.58
C GLY A 73 8.53 21.07 20.09
N GLN A 74 9.10 20.01 19.57
CA GLN A 74 9.29 19.87 18.11
C GLN A 74 7.92 19.95 17.41
N GLN A 75 7.79 20.83 16.43
CA GLN A 75 6.59 20.96 15.62
C GLN A 75 6.48 19.80 14.64
N ARG A 76 5.82 18.73 15.07
CA ARG A 76 5.50 17.58 14.22
C ARG A 76 4.02 17.46 13.99
N SER A 77 3.66 16.83 12.89
CA SER A 77 2.29 16.41 12.65
C SER A 77 2.06 14.98 13.14
N PHE A 78 0.97 14.78 13.87
CA PHE A 78 0.55 13.47 14.35
C PHE A 78 -0.83 13.13 13.84
N LEU A 79 -0.99 11.90 13.37
CA LEU A 79 -2.26 11.25 13.10
C LEU A 79 -2.57 10.31 14.27
N ILE A 80 -3.46 10.73 15.13
CA ILE A 80 -3.75 10.00 16.37
C ILE A 80 -5.00 9.17 16.18
N HIS A 81 -4.88 7.87 16.40
CA HIS A 81 -5.96 6.92 16.17
C HIS A 81 -5.92 5.78 17.21
N LYS A 82 -7.11 5.28 17.58
CA LYS A 82 -7.25 4.17 18.54
C LYS A 82 -6.51 2.89 18.15
N ASN A 83 -6.32 2.69 16.85
CA ASN A 83 -5.54 1.58 16.30
C ASN A 83 -4.60 2.11 15.21
N PRO A 84 -3.35 2.49 15.59
CA PRO A 84 -2.36 3.04 14.64
C PRO A 84 -2.02 2.09 13.51
N TYR A 85 -1.97 0.79 13.78
CA TYR A 85 -1.66 -0.21 12.75
C TYR A 85 -2.75 -0.29 11.68
N ALA A 86 -4.03 -0.26 12.09
CA ALA A 86 -5.14 -0.27 11.13
C ALA A 86 -5.17 1.01 10.29
N LEU A 87 -4.86 2.16 10.88
CA LEU A 87 -4.76 3.42 10.13
C LEU A 87 -3.60 3.37 9.13
N PHE A 88 -2.43 2.91 9.57
CA PHE A 88 -1.29 2.67 8.70
C PHE A 88 -1.66 1.79 7.50
N ALA A 89 -2.28 0.63 7.75
CA ALA A 89 -2.65 -0.30 6.69
C ALA A 89 -3.57 0.32 5.63
N ARG A 90 -4.57 1.12 6.05
CA ARG A 90 -5.50 1.81 5.14
C ARG A 90 -4.80 2.86 4.28
N ILE A 91 -3.95 3.70 4.87
CA ILE A 91 -3.20 4.72 4.13
C ILE A 91 -2.17 4.06 3.22
N ALA A 92 -1.50 2.99 3.67
CA ALA A 92 -0.55 2.24 2.85
C ALA A 92 -1.21 1.64 1.60
N GLN A 93 -2.43 1.11 1.73
CA GLN A 93 -3.21 0.65 0.58
C GLN A 93 -3.55 1.78 -0.40
N GLU A 94 -3.86 2.99 0.09
CA GLU A 94 -4.07 4.15 -0.79
C GLU A 94 -2.79 4.51 -1.55
N PHE A 95 -1.66 4.58 -0.86
CA PHE A 95 -0.37 4.87 -1.51
C PHE A 95 0.02 3.78 -2.52
N ALA A 96 -0.20 2.52 -2.19
CA ALA A 96 0.07 1.39 -3.09
C ALA A 96 -0.73 1.49 -4.40
N LYS A 97 -2.01 1.88 -4.35
CA LYS A 97 -2.82 2.08 -5.56
C LYS A 97 -2.23 3.10 -6.52
N HIS A 98 -1.57 4.14 -6.01
CA HIS A 98 -0.92 5.15 -6.83
C HIS A 98 0.49 4.77 -7.29
N ALA A 99 1.16 3.87 -6.58
CA ALA A 99 2.50 3.39 -6.88
C ALA A 99 2.50 2.17 -7.83
N THR A 100 1.41 1.40 -7.84
CA THR A 100 1.29 0.21 -8.70
C THR A 100 1.04 0.62 -10.15
N PRO A 101 1.79 0.10 -11.12
CA PRO A 101 1.51 0.32 -12.54
C PRO A 101 0.08 -0.05 -12.88
N GLN A 102 -0.61 0.82 -13.62
CA GLN A 102 -1.97 0.55 -14.08
C GLN A 102 -1.90 -0.32 -15.33
N TYR A 103 -2.38 -1.53 -15.23
CA TYR A 103 -2.48 -2.46 -16.34
C TYR A 103 -3.86 -2.35 -17.00
N GLN A 104 -3.88 -2.06 -18.31
CA GLN A 104 -5.14 -2.03 -19.05
C GLN A 104 -5.67 -3.44 -19.24
N PRO A 105 -6.98 -3.69 -19.07
CA PRO A 105 -7.59 -4.98 -19.36
C PRO A 105 -7.31 -5.42 -20.79
N GLY A 106 -7.18 -6.73 -20.98
CA GLY A 106 -6.99 -7.33 -22.29
C GLY A 106 -5.91 -8.40 -22.31
N ILE A 107 -5.83 -9.09 -23.45
CA ILE A 107 -4.88 -10.17 -23.68
C ILE A 107 -3.87 -9.70 -24.72
N HIS A 108 -2.58 -9.73 -24.36
CA HIS A 108 -1.51 -9.36 -25.28
C HIS A 108 -1.44 -10.35 -26.48
N PRO A 109 -1.21 -9.89 -27.72
CA PRO A 109 -1.20 -10.75 -28.91
C PRO A 109 -0.18 -11.90 -28.89
N THR A 110 0.87 -11.79 -28.06
CA THR A 110 1.88 -12.85 -27.90
C THR A 110 1.59 -13.80 -26.74
N ALA A 111 0.48 -13.62 -26.03
CA ALA A 111 0.05 -14.59 -25.02
C ALA A 111 -0.58 -15.82 -25.68
N VAL A 112 -0.35 -16.98 -25.11
CA VAL A 112 -0.94 -18.26 -25.54
C VAL A 112 -2.07 -18.58 -24.58
N ILE A 113 -3.28 -18.68 -25.11
CA ILE A 113 -4.48 -19.07 -24.35
C ILE A 113 -4.95 -20.41 -24.89
N GLU A 114 -4.89 -21.43 -24.05
CA GLU A 114 -5.29 -22.78 -24.44
C GLU A 114 -6.82 -22.95 -24.40
N ALA A 115 -7.29 -24.01 -25.07
CA ALA A 115 -8.71 -24.27 -25.24
C ALA A 115 -9.43 -24.42 -23.89
N GLY A 116 -10.58 -23.77 -23.76
CA GLY A 116 -11.41 -23.84 -22.56
C GLY A 116 -10.91 -22.99 -21.38
N ALA A 117 -9.85 -22.21 -21.54
CA ALA A 117 -9.48 -21.20 -20.54
C ALA A 117 -10.52 -20.09 -20.51
N GLU A 118 -10.90 -19.68 -19.30
CA GLU A 118 -11.85 -18.61 -19.04
C GLU A 118 -11.12 -17.40 -18.45
N ILE A 119 -11.14 -16.26 -19.14
CA ILE A 119 -10.44 -15.05 -18.72
C ILE A 119 -11.46 -13.94 -18.56
N SER A 120 -11.51 -13.30 -17.39
CA SER A 120 -12.38 -12.16 -17.17
C SER A 120 -12.04 -10.99 -18.11
N ASP A 121 -13.04 -10.31 -18.64
CA ASP A 121 -12.87 -9.14 -19.52
C ASP A 121 -12.10 -7.98 -18.85
N SER A 122 -12.07 -7.97 -17.53
CA SER A 122 -11.33 -6.98 -16.73
C SER A 122 -9.93 -7.42 -16.35
N ALA A 123 -9.50 -8.64 -16.70
CA ALA A 123 -8.16 -9.13 -16.45
C ALA A 123 -7.15 -8.58 -17.47
N HIS A 124 -5.88 -8.52 -17.07
CA HIS A 124 -4.75 -8.22 -17.94
C HIS A 124 -3.87 -9.46 -18.08
N VAL A 125 -3.66 -9.89 -19.32
CA VAL A 125 -2.71 -10.96 -19.65
C VAL A 125 -1.62 -10.37 -20.55
N GLY A 126 -0.45 -10.15 -19.97
CA GLY A 126 0.68 -9.51 -20.61
C GLY A 126 1.42 -10.40 -21.62
N PRO A 127 2.53 -9.88 -22.20
CA PRO A 127 3.24 -10.56 -23.26
C PRO A 127 3.86 -11.87 -22.79
N LEU A 128 3.85 -12.87 -23.71
CA LEU A 128 4.46 -14.18 -23.51
C LEU A 128 3.90 -14.96 -22.32
N CYS A 129 2.71 -14.61 -21.82
CA CYS A 129 2.02 -15.42 -20.84
C CYS A 129 1.41 -16.66 -21.50
N VAL A 130 1.34 -17.74 -20.74
CA VAL A 130 0.67 -18.98 -21.15
C VAL A 130 -0.43 -19.27 -20.13
N VAL A 131 -1.66 -19.42 -20.59
CA VAL A 131 -2.80 -19.80 -19.77
C VAL A 131 -3.27 -21.18 -20.22
N GLY A 132 -3.06 -22.18 -19.38
CA GLY A 132 -3.30 -23.58 -19.67
C GLY A 132 -4.77 -23.92 -19.84
N LYS A 133 -5.00 -25.08 -20.40
CA LYS A 133 -6.34 -25.60 -20.71
C LYS A 133 -7.25 -25.60 -19.49
N GLY A 134 -8.46 -25.04 -19.63
CA GLY A 134 -9.46 -24.99 -18.56
C GLY A 134 -9.11 -24.10 -17.37
N ALA A 135 -8.02 -23.34 -17.44
CA ALA A 135 -7.67 -22.38 -16.37
C ALA A 135 -8.67 -21.23 -16.31
N LYS A 136 -8.82 -20.65 -15.12
CA LYS A 136 -9.75 -19.53 -14.87
C LYS A 136 -9.00 -18.33 -14.30
N ILE A 137 -9.13 -17.18 -14.95
CA ILE A 137 -8.52 -15.93 -14.53
C ILE A 137 -9.62 -14.96 -14.09
N GLY A 138 -9.60 -14.59 -12.80
CA GLY A 138 -10.59 -13.76 -12.16
C GLY A 138 -10.57 -12.29 -12.60
N ALA A 139 -11.53 -11.55 -12.10
CA ALA A 139 -11.70 -10.13 -12.44
C ALA A 139 -10.51 -9.30 -11.93
N ARG A 140 -10.02 -8.36 -12.75
CA ARG A 140 -8.90 -7.47 -12.46
C ARG A 140 -7.59 -8.18 -12.10
N ALA A 141 -7.51 -9.48 -12.37
CA ALA A 141 -6.25 -10.19 -12.24
C ALA A 141 -5.24 -9.70 -13.29
N VAL A 142 -3.98 -9.63 -12.91
CA VAL A 142 -2.88 -9.14 -13.74
C VAL A 142 -1.79 -10.19 -13.83
N LEU A 143 -1.53 -10.68 -15.03
CA LEU A 143 -0.39 -11.50 -15.39
C LEU A 143 0.59 -10.59 -16.14
N VAL A 144 1.69 -10.16 -15.49
CA VAL A 144 2.53 -9.08 -16.04
C VAL A 144 3.21 -9.48 -17.35
N SER A 145 4.03 -10.50 -17.33
CA SER A 145 4.66 -11.07 -18.55
C SER A 145 5.31 -12.42 -18.24
N GLN A 146 5.38 -13.30 -19.25
CA GLN A 146 6.06 -14.62 -19.11
C GLN A 146 5.53 -15.42 -17.90
N VAL A 147 4.26 -15.25 -17.57
CA VAL A 147 3.59 -16.02 -16.51
C VAL A 147 3.04 -17.29 -17.11
N HIS A 148 3.28 -18.41 -16.46
CA HIS A 148 2.69 -19.69 -16.85
C HIS A 148 1.66 -20.14 -15.83
N VAL A 149 0.40 -20.15 -16.23
CA VAL A 149 -0.72 -20.71 -15.46
C VAL A 149 -1.00 -22.13 -15.98
N GLY A 150 -0.89 -23.13 -15.12
CA GLY A 150 -1.10 -24.54 -15.46
C GLY A 150 -2.55 -24.86 -15.80
N GLU A 151 -2.78 -26.09 -16.30
CA GLU A 151 -4.12 -26.58 -16.62
C GLU A 151 -5.04 -26.60 -15.41
N ASN A 152 -6.32 -26.20 -15.61
CA ASN A 152 -7.38 -26.18 -14.59
C ASN A 152 -7.06 -25.35 -13.33
N VAL A 153 -6.04 -24.50 -13.37
CA VAL A 153 -5.71 -23.58 -12.26
C VAL A 153 -6.70 -22.43 -12.22
N THR A 154 -7.08 -22.01 -11.02
CA THR A 154 -7.91 -20.82 -10.82
C THR A 154 -7.10 -19.71 -10.16
N ILE A 155 -7.01 -18.57 -10.82
CA ILE A 155 -6.45 -17.31 -10.30
C ILE A 155 -7.63 -16.43 -9.85
N GLY A 156 -7.62 -16.03 -8.59
CA GLY A 156 -8.68 -15.20 -8.01
C GLY A 156 -8.67 -13.76 -8.51
N ASP A 157 -9.73 -13.03 -8.16
CA ASP A 157 -9.86 -11.60 -8.47
C ASP A 157 -8.73 -10.79 -7.83
N ASP A 158 -8.38 -9.66 -8.45
CA ASP A 158 -7.37 -8.70 -7.97
C ASP A 158 -5.96 -9.30 -7.73
N THR A 159 -5.68 -10.49 -8.25
CA THR A 159 -4.37 -11.14 -8.14
C THR A 159 -3.35 -10.48 -9.07
N LEU A 160 -2.17 -10.17 -8.56
CA LEU A 160 -1.04 -9.66 -9.35
C LEU A 160 0.08 -10.71 -9.38
N LEU A 161 0.34 -11.26 -10.57
CA LEU A 161 1.46 -12.16 -10.83
C LEU A 161 2.55 -11.39 -11.59
N TYR A 162 3.71 -11.26 -10.96
CA TYR A 162 4.86 -10.60 -11.58
C TYR A 162 5.49 -11.49 -12.66
N SER A 163 6.41 -10.90 -13.43
CA SER A 163 7.07 -11.60 -14.54
C SER A 163 7.79 -12.86 -14.07
N ASN A 164 7.74 -13.91 -14.91
CA ASN A 164 8.39 -15.22 -14.72
C ASN A 164 7.84 -16.04 -13.53
N VAL A 165 6.58 -15.82 -13.14
CA VAL A 165 5.88 -16.71 -12.19
C VAL A 165 5.34 -17.93 -12.93
N THR A 166 5.54 -19.10 -12.31
CA THR A 166 5.02 -20.39 -12.81
C THR A 166 4.35 -21.18 -11.69
#